data_5cd6c1f977ebd8bc8528b3fadeb4dcda
#
_entry.id   5cd6c1f977ebd8bc8528b3fadeb4dcda
#
_cell.length_a   1.000
_cell.length_b   1.000
_cell.length_c   1.000
_cell.angle_alpha   90.00
_cell.angle_beta   90.00
_cell.angle_gamma   90.00
#
_symmetry.space_group_name_H-M   'P 1'
#
loop_
_entity.id
_entity.type
_entity.pdbx_description
1 polymer ?
#
loop_
_entity_poly.entity_id
_entity_poly.type
_entity_poly.pdbx_seq_one_letter_code
_entity_poly.pdbx_strand_id
1 'polypeptide(L)'
;MSHNTFGHLFRVTTFGESHGRALGCVVDGCPPGLPLTEADIQGFLDRRRPGQSRFTTQRQEPDAVRILSGVFEDERTGGPVTTGTPIALMIENVDQRSKDYGDIRDRYRPGHADYAYDAKYGLRDYRGGGRSSARETAARVAAGAVARKVIPGVRIRGALVQIGWQRIDRGRWDWDEVDRNPFFCPDPVAAREWEALLDGVRKAGSSIGAVVELVAEGVPAGWGAPVYGKLDSELAGALMSINAVKGVEIGDGFAAAELTGEENADEMRMGADGKPVFLSNRAGGVLGGIST
;
A
#
# COMPACT_ATOMS: atom_id res chain seq x y z
N MET A 1 18.60 9.10 13.55
CA MET A 1 18.17 9.75 12.29
C MET A 1 17.12 8.88 11.64
N SER A 2 16.15 9.44 10.93
CA SER A 2 15.08 8.72 10.25
C SER A 2 15.28 8.74 8.73
N HIS A 3 14.73 7.75 8.06
CA HIS A 3 14.75 7.60 6.60
C HIS A 3 13.32 7.76 6.09
N ASN A 4 13.01 8.92 5.50
CA ASN A 4 11.66 9.29 5.05
C ASN A 4 11.54 9.37 3.53
N THR A 5 12.58 8.98 2.79
CA THR A 5 12.61 8.99 1.33
C THR A 5 12.74 7.56 0.83
N PHE A 6 11.90 7.18 -0.14
CA PHE A 6 11.90 5.88 -0.81
C PHE A 6 12.12 6.06 -2.32
N GLY A 7 12.76 5.09 -2.95
CA GLY A 7 13.02 5.08 -4.39
C GLY A 7 14.38 5.67 -4.79
N HIS A 8 14.76 5.46 -6.05
CA HIS A 8 16.04 5.89 -6.60
C HIS A 8 15.87 7.01 -7.63
N LEU A 9 15.31 6.72 -8.79
CA LEU A 9 15.01 7.71 -9.83
C LEU A 9 13.67 8.40 -9.57
N PHE A 10 12.61 7.62 -9.40
CA PHE A 10 11.33 8.10 -8.89
C PHE A 10 11.38 8.01 -7.35
N ARG A 11 11.43 9.15 -6.68
CA ARG A 11 11.62 9.25 -5.23
C ARG A 11 10.41 9.86 -4.56
N VAL A 12 10.08 9.32 -3.40
CA VAL A 12 8.98 9.83 -2.58
C VAL A 12 9.50 10.13 -1.18
N THR A 13 9.37 11.37 -0.75
CA THR A 13 9.63 11.77 0.63
C THR A 13 8.31 12.10 1.31
N THR A 14 7.94 11.36 2.38
CA THR A 14 6.72 11.61 3.13
C THR A 14 7.00 12.45 4.38
N PHE A 15 6.04 13.30 4.77
CA PHE A 15 6.13 14.17 5.94
C PHE A 15 4.78 14.32 6.65
N GLY A 16 4.79 14.91 7.84
CA GLY A 16 3.61 15.20 8.65
C GLY A 16 3.22 14.08 9.61
N GLU A 17 2.53 14.43 10.68
CA GLU A 17 2.10 13.57 11.77
C GLU A 17 0.59 13.39 11.78
N SER A 18 0.13 12.28 12.38
CA SER A 18 -1.30 11.92 12.47
C SER A 18 -2.19 13.03 13.04
N HIS A 19 -1.68 13.78 14.02
CA HIS A 19 -2.37 14.88 14.69
C HIS A 19 -1.65 16.23 14.50
N GLY A 20 -0.76 16.32 13.49
CA GLY A 20 -0.20 17.56 12.99
C GLY A 20 -1.21 18.32 12.13
N ARG A 21 -0.82 19.49 11.62
CA ARG A 21 -1.69 20.33 10.76
C ARG A 21 -2.05 19.64 9.45
N ALA A 22 -1.06 18.98 8.87
CA ALA A 22 -1.20 18.28 7.59
C ALA A 22 -0.17 17.14 7.52
N LEU A 23 -0.38 16.26 6.55
CA LEU A 23 0.60 15.33 6.05
C LEU A 23 0.70 15.44 4.54
N GLY A 24 1.75 14.88 3.96
CA GLY A 24 1.91 14.92 2.53
C GLY A 24 3.17 14.21 2.06
N CYS A 25 3.48 14.42 0.80
CA CYS A 25 4.70 13.92 0.20
C CYS A 25 5.24 14.86 -0.86
N VAL A 26 6.52 14.69 -1.14
CA VAL A 26 7.18 15.24 -2.33
C VAL A 26 7.56 14.07 -3.22
N VAL A 27 7.09 14.09 -4.45
CA VAL A 27 7.47 13.14 -5.51
C VAL A 27 8.47 13.83 -6.41
N ASP A 28 9.66 13.24 -6.55
CA ASP A 28 10.73 13.73 -7.41
C ASP A 28 11.11 12.67 -8.46
N GLY A 29 11.51 13.09 -9.65
CA GLY A 29 11.84 12.20 -10.76
C GLY A 29 10.61 11.71 -11.57
N CYS A 30 9.46 12.36 -11.42
CA CYS A 30 8.32 12.12 -12.29
C CYS A 30 8.59 12.71 -13.68
N PRO A 31 8.42 11.96 -14.79
CA PRO A 31 8.59 12.48 -16.14
C PRO A 31 7.67 13.69 -16.42
N PRO A 32 8.09 14.67 -17.25
CA PRO A 32 7.23 15.77 -17.67
C PRO A 32 6.16 15.30 -18.68
N GLY A 33 5.09 16.07 -18.79
CA GLY A 33 4.04 15.89 -19.82
C GLY A 33 2.98 14.85 -19.48
N LEU A 34 2.96 14.27 -18.27
CA LEU A 34 1.91 13.36 -17.85
C LEU A 34 0.69 14.17 -17.37
N PRO A 35 -0.52 13.91 -17.88
CA PRO A 35 -1.73 14.52 -17.34
C PRO A 35 -1.91 14.17 -15.86
N LEU A 36 -2.06 15.20 -15.00
CA LEU A 36 -2.21 15.01 -13.56
C LEU A 36 -3.08 16.12 -12.95
N THR A 37 -4.14 15.68 -12.27
CA THR A 37 -5.06 16.53 -11.49
C THR A 37 -5.21 15.99 -10.08
N GLU A 38 -5.74 16.81 -9.16
CA GLU A 38 -6.13 16.30 -7.83
C GLU A 38 -7.16 15.17 -7.94
N ALA A 39 -8.07 15.19 -8.90
CA ALA A 39 -9.08 14.16 -9.11
C ALA A 39 -8.47 12.79 -9.44
N ASP A 40 -7.36 12.76 -10.17
CA ASP A 40 -6.62 11.52 -10.47
C ASP A 40 -6.08 10.83 -9.20
N ILE A 41 -5.74 11.63 -8.19
CA ILE A 41 -5.20 11.16 -6.91
C ILE A 41 -6.33 10.88 -5.92
N GLN A 42 -7.34 11.74 -5.89
CA GLN A 42 -8.43 11.71 -4.92
C GLN A 42 -9.19 10.38 -4.94
N GLY A 43 -9.45 9.82 -6.12
CA GLY A 43 -10.12 8.53 -6.24
C GLY A 43 -9.44 7.38 -5.48
N PHE A 44 -8.12 7.38 -5.40
CA PHE A 44 -7.36 6.40 -4.60
C PHE A 44 -7.42 6.72 -3.10
N LEU A 45 -7.37 7.99 -2.73
CA LEU A 45 -7.50 8.44 -1.35
C LEU A 45 -8.91 8.16 -0.80
N ASP A 46 -9.94 8.32 -1.60
CA ASP A 46 -11.32 8.01 -1.22
C ASP A 46 -11.51 6.54 -0.86
N ARG A 47 -10.83 5.63 -1.57
CA ARG A 47 -10.81 4.19 -1.23
C ARG A 47 -10.02 3.88 0.03
N ARG A 48 -9.03 4.69 0.38
CA ARG A 48 -8.16 4.52 1.56
C ARG A 48 -8.73 5.18 2.81
N ARG A 49 -9.44 6.30 2.71
CA ARG A 49 -9.84 7.15 3.84
C ARG A 49 -10.46 6.38 5.00
N PRO A 50 -10.31 6.84 6.26
CA PRO A 50 -10.92 6.20 7.43
C PRO A 50 -12.45 6.37 7.43
N GLY A 51 -13.14 5.51 8.20
CA GLY A 51 -14.59 5.64 8.39
C GLY A 51 -15.46 5.03 7.28
N GLN A 52 -14.90 4.20 6.40
CA GLN A 52 -15.65 3.58 5.29
C GLN A 52 -16.57 2.43 5.71
N SER A 53 -16.33 1.83 6.87
CA SER A 53 -17.16 0.74 7.38
C SER A 53 -17.24 0.77 8.91
N ARG A 54 -18.21 0.06 9.48
CA ARG A 54 -18.34 -0.12 10.94
C ARG A 54 -17.17 -0.86 11.59
N PHE A 55 -16.31 -1.46 10.80
CA PHE A 55 -15.12 -2.21 11.24
C PHE A 55 -13.85 -1.36 11.25
N THR A 56 -13.90 -0.14 10.73
CA THR A 56 -12.78 0.80 10.69
C THR A 56 -12.91 1.85 11.80
N THR A 57 -11.90 2.70 11.95
CA THR A 57 -11.91 3.82 12.91
C THR A 57 -13.09 4.75 12.69
N GLN A 58 -13.59 5.36 13.77
CA GLN A 58 -14.65 6.38 13.70
C GLN A 58 -14.16 7.77 13.25
N ARG A 59 -12.84 7.96 13.12
CA ARG A 59 -12.25 9.18 12.58
C ARG A 59 -12.74 9.40 11.16
N GLN A 60 -13.16 10.62 10.84
CA GLN A 60 -13.61 11.01 9.51
C GLN A 60 -12.67 12.06 8.94
N GLU A 61 -11.97 11.69 7.89
CA GLU A 61 -11.08 12.57 7.16
C GLU A 61 -11.45 12.52 5.68
N PRO A 62 -11.64 13.65 5.02
CA PRO A 62 -11.93 13.69 3.59
C PRO A 62 -10.69 13.29 2.76
N ASP A 63 -9.50 13.36 3.35
CA ASP A 63 -8.21 13.16 2.68
C ASP A 63 -8.09 13.99 1.39
N ALA A 64 -8.67 15.21 1.42
CA ALA A 64 -8.62 16.09 0.26
C ALA A 64 -7.18 16.48 -0.07
N VAL A 65 -6.72 16.04 -1.23
CA VAL A 65 -5.36 16.31 -1.69
C VAL A 65 -5.28 17.64 -2.42
N ARG A 66 -4.17 18.34 -2.23
CA ARG A 66 -3.82 19.56 -2.98
C ARG A 66 -2.46 19.36 -3.63
N ILE A 67 -2.37 19.69 -4.92
CA ILE A 67 -1.10 19.76 -5.64
C ILE A 67 -0.55 21.17 -5.47
N LEU A 68 0.64 21.29 -4.86
CA LEU A 68 1.24 22.59 -4.56
C LEU A 68 2.33 22.98 -5.55
N SER A 69 2.90 22.03 -6.30
CA SER A 69 3.96 22.25 -7.28
C SER A 69 4.10 21.09 -8.26
N GLY A 70 4.91 21.24 -9.29
CA GLY A 70 5.27 20.19 -10.23
C GLY A 70 4.23 19.91 -11.31
N VAL A 71 3.17 20.70 -11.37
CA VAL A 71 2.12 20.63 -12.40
C VAL A 71 1.92 22.02 -12.99
N PHE A 72 1.73 22.08 -14.28
CA PHE A 72 1.49 23.29 -15.06
C PHE A 72 0.29 23.10 -15.99
N GLU A 73 -0.56 24.08 -16.05
CA GLU A 73 -1.67 24.10 -17.00
C GLU A 73 -1.16 24.63 -18.34
N ASP A 74 -1.21 23.80 -19.38
CA ASP A 74 -0.72 24.13 -20.72
C ASP A 74 -1.89 24.04 -21.72
N GLU A 75 -2.19 25.15 -22.36
CA GLU A 75 -3.24 25.22 -23.39
C GLU A 75 -3.01 24.24 -24.55
N ARG A 76 -1.74 23.93 -24.85
CA ARG A 76 -1.35 22.98 -25.91
C ARG A 76 -1.64 21.54 -25.54
N THR A 77 -1.72 21.22 -24.24
CA THR A 77 -1.96 19.85 -23.74
C THR A 77 -3.42 19.60 -23.37
N GLY A 78 -4.23 20.65 -23.39
CA GLY A 78 -5.65 20.55 -23.06
C GLY A 78 -5.96 20.35 -21.58
N GLY A 79 -4.99 20.61 -20.69
CA GLY A 79 -5.14 20.52 -19.24
C GLY A 79 -3.81 20.42 -18.50
N PRO A 80 -3.85 20.31 -17.16
CA PRO A 80 -2.64 20.29 -16.33
C PRO A 80 -1.79 19.04 -16.57
N VAL A 81 -0.48 19.27 -16.71
CA VAL A 81 0.53 18.22 -16.92
C VAL A 81 1.71 18.37 -15.97
N THR A 82 2.40 17.29 -15.69
CA THR A 82 3.64 17.31 -14.91
C THR A 82 4.74 18.07 -15.63
N THR A 83 5.57 18.76 -14.86
CA THR A 83 6.66 19.61 -15.39
C THR A 83 8.03 18.95 -15.38
N GLY A 84 8.18 17.78 -14.72
CA GLY A 84 9.47 17.16 -14.45
C GLY A 84 10.18 17.71 -13.21
N THR A 85 9.60 18.71 -12.54
CA THR A 85 10.09 19.25 -11.26
C THR A 85 9.37 18.57 -10.09
N PRO A 86 9.82 18.70 -8.83
CA PRO A 86 9.21 18.02 -7.69
C PRO A 86 7.72 18.37 -7.53
N ILE A 87 6.90 17.32 -7.38
CA ILE A 87 5.47 17.42 -7.15
C ILE A 87 5.23 17.37 -5.64
N ALA A 88 4.76 18.45 -5.04
CA ALA A 88 4.40 18.50 -3.63
C ALA A 88 2.89 18.29 -3.49
N LEU A 89 2.53 17.27 -2.68
CA LEU A 89 1.15 16.89 -2.37
C LEU A 89 0.89 17.12 -0.88
N MET A 90 -0.21 17.77 -0.54
CA MET A 90 -0.59 18.07 0.83
C MET A 90 -2.02 17.60 1.11
N ILE A 91 -2.23 17.03 2.31
CA ILE A 91 -3.52 16.58 2.83
C ILE A 91 -3.66 17.17 4.24
N GLU A 92 -4.64 18.03 4.45
CA GLU A 92 -4.91 18.61 5.76
C GLU A 92 -5.57 17.60 6.71
N ASN A 93 -5.24 17.68 8.00
CA ASN A 93 -5.92 16.93 9.05
C ASN A 93 -7.07 17.78 9.61
N VAL A 94 -8.31 17.35 9.43
CA VAL A 94 -9.50 18.10 9.84
C VAL A 94 -10.21 17.52 11.07
N ASP A 95 -10.15 16.20 11.31
CA ASP A 95 -10.77 15.51 12.46
C ASP A 95 -9.71 14.94 13.41
N GLN A 96 -8.87 15.81 13.98
CA GLN A 96 -7.89 15.42 14.98
C GLN A 96 -8.44 15.62 16.39
N ARG A 97 -8.59 14.51 17.16
CA ARG A 97 -9.10 14.51 18.54
C ARG A 97 -7.95 14.37 19.53
N SER A 98 -7.11 15.38 19.64
CA SER A 98 -5.91 15.37 20.49
C SER A 98 -6.22 15.17 21.99
N LYS A 99 -7.43 15.51 22.44
CA LYS A 99 -7.87 15.37 23.84
C LYS A 99 -8.02 13.91 24.29
N ASP A 100 -8.25 12.99 23.35
CA ASP A 100 -8.47 11.56 23.64
C ASP A 100 -7.19 10.82 24.06
N TYR A 101 -6.03 11.50 24.02
CA TYR A 101 -4.73 10.90 24.26
C TYR A 101 -4.02 11.35 25.53
N GLY A 102 -4.72 12.07 26.42
CA GLY A 102 -4.13 12.59 27.69
C GLY A 102 -3.56 11.49 28.57
N ASP A 103 -4.30 10.40 28.76
CA ASP A 103 -3.93 9.30 29.66
C ASP A 103 -2.75 8.46 29.17
N ILE A 104 -2.43 8.51 27.87
CA ILE A 104 -1.32 7.75 27.29
C ILE A 104 -0.05 8.59 27.12
N ARG A 105 -0.08 9.84 27.50
CA ARG A 105 1.10 10.72 27.46
C ARG A 105 2.28 10.13 28.22
N ASP A 106 2.02 9.63 29.42
CA ASP A 106 3.05 9.12 30.33
C ASP A 106 3.07 7.58 30.42
N ARG A 107 2.41 6.91 29.47
CA ARG A 107 2.33 5.44 29.41
C ARG A 107 2.62 4.93 28.01
N TYR A 108 3.20 3.73 27.93
CA TYR A 108 3.40 3.04 26.66
C TYR A 108 2.30 2.03 26.40
N ARG A 109 1.71 2.06 25.24
CA ARG A 109 0.70 1.08 24.81
C ARG A 109 1.38 -0.21 24.38
N PRO A 110 0.97 -1.39 24.87
CA PRO A 110 1.44 -2.68 24.35
C PRO A 110 1.14 -2.81 22.85
N GLY A 111 2.09 -3.34 22.09
CA GLY A 111 1.95 -3.52 20.64
C GLY A 111 2.00 -2.23 19.81
N HIS A 112 2.26 -1.06 20.44
CA HIS A 112 2.41 0.21 19.75
C HIS A 112 3.88 0.69 19.76
N ALA A 113 4.23 1.62 18.87
CA ALA A 113 5.60 2.12 18.73
C ALA A 113 6.03 3.15 19.79
N ASP A 114 5.25 3.38 20.85
CA ASP A 114 5.47 4.44 21.83
C ASP A 114 6.87 4.38 22.43
N TYR A 115 7.25 3.24 23.02
CA TYR A 115 8.57 3.05 23.62
C TYR A 115 9.70 3.19 22.61
N ALA A 116 9.53 2.59 21.43
CA ALA A 116 10.58 2.61 20.40
C ALA A 116 10.86 4.03 19.89
N TYR A 117 9.83 4.87 19.78
CA TYR A 117 10.00 6.27 19.37
C TYR A 117 10.68 7.10 20.46
N ASP A 118 10.29 6.95 21.73
CA ASP A 118 10.98 7.63 22.84
C ASP A 118 12.44 7.20 22.94
N ALA A 119 12.72 5.91 22.86
CA ALA A 119 14.09 5.39 22.90
C ALA A 119 14.96 5.91 21.76
N LYS A 120 14.37 6.08 20.56
CA LYS A 120 15.11 6.52 19.37
C LYS A 120 15.32 8.03 19.30
N TYR A 121 14.26 8.81 19.62
CA TYR A 121 14.24 10.24 19.37
C TYR A 121 14.32 11.09 20.66
N GLY A 122 14.19 10.47 21.83
CA GLY A 122 14.15 11.15 23.15
C GLY A 122 12.82 11.85 23.43
N LEU A 123 11.89 11.79 22.49
CA LEU A 123 10.52 12.31 22.62
C LEU A 123 9.59 11.62 21.60
N ARG A 124 8.30 11.61 21.87
CA ARG A 124 7.28 11.12 20.94
C ARG A 124 6.06 12.05 20.88
N ASP A 125 5.41 12.09 19.75
CA ASP A 125 4.05 12.61 19.69
C ASP A 125 3.08 11.52 20.15
N TYR A 126 2.60 11.62 21.39
CA TYR A 126 1.65 10.66 21.96
C TYR A 126 0.26 10.74 21.32
N ARG A 127 -0.07 11.84 20.63
CA ARG A 127 -1.34 12.05 19.96
C ARG A 127 -1.41 11.20 18.69
N GLY A 128 -2.12 10.08 18.77
CA GLY A 128 -2.30 9.15 17.65
C GLY A 128 -1.02 8.49 17.10
N GLY A 129 0.12 8.62 17.81
CA GLY A 129 1.38 7.98 17.45
C GLY A 129 2.22 8.70 16.39
N GLY A 130 1.91 9.95 16.03
CA GLY A 130 2.72 10.76 15.13
C GLY A 130 2.99 10.08 13.77
N ARG A 131 4.27 9.91 13.43
CA ARG A 131 4.73 9.23 12.19
C ARG A 131 4.55 7.72 12.20
N SER A 132 4.39 7.07 13.37
CA SER A 132 4.11 5.63 13.44
C SER A 132 2.66 5.27 13.14
N SER A 133 1.79 6.26 13.02
CA SER A 133 0.37 6.07 12.73
C SER A 133 0.13 5.60 11.30
N ALA A 134 -0.84 4.71 11.12
CA ALA A 134 -1.31 4.29 9.79
C ALA A 134 -1.84 5.46 8.92
N ARG A 135 -2.09 6.64 9.50
CA ARG A 135 -2.45 7.87 8.79
C ARG A 135 -1.39 8.27 7.75
N GLU A 136 -0.11 7.96 8.00
CA GLU A 136 1.01 8.20 7.08
C GLU A 136 0.78 7.56 5.70
N THR A 137 0.05 6.44 5.64
CA THR A 137 -0.24 5.77 4.36
C THR A 137 -1.05 6.61 3.38
N ALA A 138 -1.74 7.67 3.81
CA ALA A 138 -2.41 8.60 2.90
C ALA A 138 -1.40 9.29 1.96
N ALA A 139 -0.24 9.70 2.48
CA ALA A 139 0.84 10.26 1.66
C ALA A 139 1.39 9.24 0.65
N ARG A 140 1.51 7.95 1.06
CA ARG A 140 1.95 6.87 0.15
C ARG A 140 0.94 6.61 -0.95
N VAL A 141 -0.36 6.61 -0.64
CA VAL A 141 -1.42 6.42 -1.64
C VAL A 141 -1.43 7.58 -2.63
N ALA A 142 -1.26 8.82 -2.17
CA ALA A 142 -1.17 9.99 -3.04
C ALA A 142 0.03 9.88 -4.00
N ALA A 143 1.22 9.53 -3.49
CA ALA A 143 2.40 9.30 -4.31
C ALA A 143 2.24 8.11 -5.27
N GLY A 144 1.59 7.03 -4.81
CA GLY A 144 1.28 5.85 -5.61
C GLY A 144 0.36 6.16 -6.80
N ALA A 145 -0.59 7.07 -6.63
CA ALA A 145 -1.44 7.54 -7.72
C ALA A 145 -0.63 8.23 -8.83
N VAL A 146 0.36 9.05 -8.46
CA VAL A 146 1.31 9.65 -9.42
C VAL A 146 2.17 8.58 -10.08
N ALA A 147 2.71 7.63 -9.31
CA ALA A 147 3.55 6.53 -9.84
C ALA A 147 2.81 5.68 -10.88
N ARG A 148 1.50 5.44 -10.71
CA ARG A 148 0.69 4.72 -11.71
C ARG A 148 0.66 5.40 -13.07
N LYS A 149 0.75 6.73 -13.13
CA LYS A 149 0.84 7.48 -14.40
C LYS A 149 2.17 7.23 -15.12
N VAL A 150 3.23 6.88 -14.40
CA VAL A 150 4.56 6.58 -14.95
C VAL A 150 4.62 5.17 -15.58
N ILE A 151 3.77 4.25 -15.10
CA ILE A 151 3.72 2.85 -15.56
C ILE A 151 2.31 2.48 -16.06
N PRO A 152 1.76 3.18 -17.08
CA PRO A 152 0.35 3.06 -17.45
C PRO A 152 -0.06 1.66 -17.94
N GLY A 153 0.90 0.84 -18.40
CA GLY A 153 0.66 -0.54 -18.84
C GLY A 153 0.53 -1.56 -17.71
N VAL A 154 0.87 -1.18 -16.47
CA VAL A 154 0.85 -2.10 -15.32
C VAL A 154 -0.42 -1.90 -14.51
N ARG A 155 -1.21 -2.97 -14.38
CA ARG A 155 -2.42 -3.00 -13.55
C ARG A 155 -2.10 -3.65 -12.21
N ILE A 156 -2.22 -2.88 -11.11
CA ILE A 156 -1.99 -3.36 -9.75
C ILE A 156 -3.32 -3.44 -9.01
N ARG A 157 -3.66 -4.62 -8.50
CA ARG A 157 -4.85 -4.89 -7.69
C ARG A 157 -4.47 -5.53 -6.38
N GLY A 158 -5.29 -5.32 -5.35
CA GLY A 158 -5.11 -5.95 -4.04
C GLY A 158 -6.42 -6.52 -3.52
N ALA A 159 -6.33 -7.61 -2.77
CA ALA A 159 -7.45 -8.25 -2.12
C ALA A 159 -7.07 -8.77 -0.74
N LEU A 160 -8.01 -8.73 0.20
CA LEU A 160 -7.85 -9.37 1.50
C LEU A 160 -8.18 -10.86 1.34
N VAL A 161 -7.21 -11.72 1.66
CA VAL A 161 -7.32 -13.17 1.42
C VAL A 161 -7.42 -13.98 2.71
N GLN A 162 -7.18 -13.36 3.86
CA GLN A 162 -7.28 -14.01 5.17
C GLN A 162 -7.54 -12.99 6.28
N ILE A 163 -8.41 -13.33 7.23
CA ILE A 163 -8.56 -12.65 8.53
C ILE A 163 -8.42 -13.71 9.63
N GLY A 164 -7.47 -13.51 10.53
CA GLY A 164 -7.14 -14.47 11.58
C GLY A 164 -6.83 -15.84 11.00
N TRP A 165 -7.62 -16.84 11.37
CA TRP A 165 -7.49 -18.22 10.88
C TRP A 165 -8.38 -18.54 9.68
N GLN A 166 -9.28 -17.64 9.29
CA GLN A 166 -10.20 -17.83 8.16
C GLN A 166 -9.59 -17.34 6.86
N ARG A 167 -9.43 -18.23 5.89
CA ARG A 167 -8.93 -17.94 4.54
C ARG A 167 -10.08 -18.01 3.54
N ILE A 168 -9.92 -17.31 2.43
CA ILE A 168 -10.80 -17.45 1.27
C ILE A 168 -10.69 -18.85 0.66
N ASP A 169 -11.72 -19.25 -0.07
CA ASP A 169 -11.60 -20.34 -1.04
C ASP A 169 -11.19 -19.75 -2.40
N ARG A 170 -10.00 -20.11 -2.87
CA ARG A 170 -9.46 -19.60 -4.14
C ARG A 170 -10.30 -20.02 -5.35
N GLY A 171 -11.10 -21.07 -5.24
CA GLY A 171 -12.06 -21.49 -6.27
C GLY A 171 -13.23 -20.51 -6.46
N ARG A 172 -13.45 -19.62 -5.49
CA ARG A 172 -14.49 -18.58 -5.54
C ARG A 172 -13.92 -17.16 -5.77
N TRP A 173 -12.70 -17.07 -6.26
CA TRP A 173 -12.05 -15.78 -6.50
C TRP A 173 -12.79 -14.97 -7.57
N ASP A 174 -13.31 -13.82 -7.21
CA ASP A 174 -13.92 -12.85 -8.12
C ASP A 174 -13.38 -11.44 -7.83
N TRP A 175 -12.67 -10.87 -8.80
CA TRP A 175 -12.15 -9.52 -8.68
C TRP A 175 -13.23 -8.43 -8.60
N ASP A 176 -14.39 -8.66 -9.18
CA ASP A 176 -15.50 -7.69 -9.14
C ASP A 176 -16.15 -7.65 -7.75
N GLU A 177 -16.02 -8.72 -6.96
CA GLU A 177 -16.51 -8.79 -5.59
C GLU A 177 -15.66 -7.93 -4.62
N VAL A 178 -14.39 -7.69 -4.92
CA VAL A 178 -13.47 -6.93 -4.06
C VAL A 178 -14.01 -5.55 -3.69
N ASP A 179 -14.65 -4.85 -4.62
CA ASP A 179 -15.21 -3.53 -4.39
C ASP A 179 -16.69 -3.55 -3.90
N ARG A 180 -17.30 -4.73 -3.72
CA ARG A 180 -18.72 -4.90 -3.31
C ARG A 180 -18.91 -5.19 -1.83
N ASN A 181 -17.84 -5.46 -1.09
CA ASN A 181 -17.92 -5.75 0.34
C ASN A 181 -16.91 -4.91 1.15
N PRO A 182 -17.15 -4.70 2.45
CA PRO A 182 -16.33 -3.79 3.27
C PRO A 182 -14.93 -4.31 3.59
N PHE A 183 -14.60 -5.53 3.18
CA PHE A 183 -13.32 -6.18 3.45
C PHE A 183 -12.38 -6.19 2.25
N PHE A 184 -12.83 -5.74 1.08
CA PHE A 184 -12.09 -5.92 -0.17
C PHE A 184 -11.72 -7.40 -0.42
N CYS A 185 -12.66 -8.28 -0.10
CA CYS A 185 -12.51 -9.73 -0.19
C CYS A 185 -13.00 -10.23 -1.57
N PRO A 186 -12.23 -11.08 -2.28
CA PRO A 186 -12.65 -11.63 -3.57
C PRO A 186 -13.62 -12.82 -3.47
N ASP A 187 -13.88 -13.29 -2.25
CA ASP A 187 -14.78 -14.41 -1.96
C ASP A 187 -16.02 -13.93 -1.17
N PRO A 188 -17.21 -13.88 -1.78
CA PRO A 188 -18.41 -13.37 -1.12
C PRO A 188 -18.89 -14.24 0.06
N VAL A 189 -18.48 -15.50 0.13
CA VAL A 189 -18.81 -16.39 1.26
C VAL A 189 -17.90 -16.05 2.43
N ALA A 190 -16.59 -15.97 2.22
CA ALA A 190 -15.63 -15.58 3.25
C ALA A 190 -15.93 -14.18 3.78
N ALA A 191 -16.32 -13.23 2.93
CA ALA A 191 -16.68 -11.87 3.35
C ALA A 191 -17.81 -11.86 4.40
N ARG A 192 -18.86 -12.70 4.22
CA ARG A 192 -19.96 -12.83 5.19
C ARG A 192 -19.50 -13.48 6.51
N GLU A 193 -18.65 -14.49 6.43
CA GLU A 193 -18.11 -15.17 7.62
C GLU A 193 -17.21 -14.25 8.44
N TRP A 194 -16.41 -13.43 7.77
CA TRP A 194 -15.53 -12.44 8.40
C TRP A 194 -16.29 -11.33 9.13
N GLU A 195 -17.48 -11.00 8.67
CA GLU A 195 -18.35 -10.04 9.35
C GLU A 195 -18.68 -10.52 10.77
N ALA A 196 -19.09 -11.78 10.91
CA ALA A 196 -19.39 -12.39 12.21
C ALA A 196 -18.14 -12.52 13.10
N LEU A 197 -16.99 -12.92 12.51
CA LEU A 197 -15.71 -13.02 13.22
C LEU A 197 -15.30 -11.66 13.80
N LEU A 198 -15.31 -10.62 12.98
CA LEU A 198 -14.89 -9.28 13.40
C LEU A 198 -15.85 -8.65 14.42
N ASP A 199 -17.15 -8.91 14.32
CA ASP A 199 -18.10 -8.50 15.37
C ASP A 199 -17.78 -9.16 16.71
N GLY A 200 -17.39 -10.44 16.73
CA GLY A 200 -16.93 -11.14 17.91
C GLY A 200 -15.65 -10.54 18.50
N VAL A 201 -14.65 -10.32 17.68
CA VAL A 201 -13.37 -9.71 18.07
C VAL A 201 -13.58 -8.31 18.64
N ARG A 202 -14.42 -7.49 18.00
CA ARG A 202 -14.75 -6.14 18.47
C ARG A 202 -15.47 -6.15 19.81
N LYS A 203 -16.45 -7.04 20.00
CA LYS A 203 -17.17 -7.19 21.28
C LYS A 203 -16.24 -7.60 22.42
N ALA A 204 -15.21 -8.39 22.12
CA ALA A 204 -14.17 -8.78 23.07
C ALA A 204 -13.14 -7.67 23.33
N GLY A 205 -13.25 -6.50 22.70
CA GLY A 205 -12.27 -5.40 22.81
C GLY A 205 -10.89 -5.75 22.29
N SER A 206 -10.81 -6.66 21.31
CA SER A 206 -9.56 -7.18 20.74
C SER A 206 -9.38 -6.77 19.29
N SER A 207 -8.25 -7.18 18.72
CA SER A 207 -7.91 -7.04 17.28
C SER A 207 -7.42 -8.37 16.74
N ILE A 208 -7.41 -8.51 15.42
CA ILE A 208 -6.97 -9.72 14.72
C ILE A 208 -6.19 -9.32 13.48
N GLY A 209 -5.22 -10.15 13.09
CA GLY A 209 -4.38 -9.94 11.91
C GLY A 209 -5.06 -10.35 10.61
N ALA A 210 -4.43 -9.98 9.49
CA ALA A 210 -4.95 -10.25 8.17
C ALA A 210 -3.81 -10.45 7.16
N VAL A 211 -4.14 -11.07 6.02
CA VAL A 211 -3.23 -11.21 4.87
C VAL A 211 -3.86 -10.53 3.66
N VAL A 212 -3.08 -9.66 3.02
CA VAL A 212 -3.44 -8.98 1.77
C VAL A 212 -2.60 -9.57 0.66
N GLU A 213 -3.22 -9.92 -0.45
CA GLU A 213 -2.54 -10.32 -1.68
C GLU A 213 -2.57 -9.19 -2.69
N LEU A 214 -1.42 -8.94 -3.33
CA LEU A 214 -1.26 -7.96 -4.39
C LEU A 214 -0.88 -8.65 -5.68
N VAL A 215 -1.54 -8.28 -6.77
CA VAL A 215 -1.28 -8.80 -8.11
C VAL A 215 -0.96 -7.63 -9.04
N ALA A 216 0.18 -7.71 -9.72
CA ALA A 216 0.58 -6.79 -10.76
C ALA A 216 0.54 -7.52 -12.12
N GLU A 217 -0.27 -7.03 -13.05
CA GLU A 217 -0.44 -7.58 -14.39
C GLU A 217 0.12 -6.62 -15.43
N GLY A 218 0.62 -7.16 -16.55
CA GLY A 218 1.20 -6.37 -17.63
C GLY A 218 2.58 -5.81 -17.31
N VAL A 219 3.26 -6.36 -16.31
CA VAL A 219 4.65 -6.00 -16.00
C VAL A 219 5.54 -6.50 -17.14
N PRO A 220 6.33 -5.62 -17.78
CA PRO A 220 7.28 -6.07 -18.80
C PRO A 220 8.34 -7.00 -18.19
N ALA A 221 8.73 -8.03 -18.92
CA ALA A 221 9.88 -8.84 -18.53
C ALA A 221 11.15 -7.99 -18.52
N GLY A 222 12.04 -8.23 -17.54
CA GLY A 222 13.32 -7.54 -17.44
C GLY A 222 13.40 -6.41 -16.42
N TRP A 223 12.37 -6.16 -15.61
CA TRP A 223 12.45 -5.18 -14.52
C TRP A 223 13.12 -5.81 -13.30
N GLY A 224 14.03 -5.07 -12.71
CA GLY A 224 14.86 -5.48 -11.58
C GLY A 224 16.33 -5.22 -11.88
N ALA A 225 17.13 -5.00 -10.84
CA ALA A 225 18.54 -4.64 -10.93
C ALA A 225 19.40 -5.48 -9.96
N PRO A 226 19.55 -6.82 -10.24
CA PRO A 226 20.43 -7.63 -9.41
C PRO A 226 21.87 -7.11 -9.49
N VAL A 227 22.71 -7.37 -8.47
CA VAL A 227 22.50 -8.36 -7.41
C VAL A 227 21.65 -7.79 -6.27
N TYR A 228 21.83 -6.55 -5.83
CA TYR A 228 21.19 -6.01 -4.62
C TYR A 228 19.85 -5.33 -4.88
N GLY A 229 19.63 -4.78 -6.08
CA GLY A 229 18.37 -4.16 -6.49
C GLY A 229 17.40 -5.16 -7.14
N LYS A 230 17.31 -6.39 -6.62
CA LYS A 230 16.33 -7.37 -7.08
C LYS A 230 14.92 -6.86 -6.90
N LEU A 231 14.04 -7.15 -7.87
CA LEU A 231 12.64 -6.70 -7.84
C LEU A 231 11.89 -7.22 -6.61
N ASP A 232 12.04 -8.48 -6.27
CA ASP A 232 11.45 -9.09 -5.07
C ASP A 232 11.96 -8.44 -3.78
N SER A 233 13.26 -8.12 -3.70
CA SER A 233 13.87 -7.44 -2.56
C SER A 233 13.33 -6.02 -2.39
N GLU A 234 13.26 -5.24 -3.46
CA GLU A 234 12.71 -3.87 -3.45
C GLU A 234 11.22 -3.87 -3.11
N LEU A 235 10.43 -4.80 -3.68
CA LEU A 235 9.01 -4.97 -3.35
C LEU A 235 8.82 -5.37 -1.88
N ALA A 236 9.59 -6.35 -1.40
CA ALA A 236 9.51 -6.78 0.00
C ALA A 236 9.88 -5.65 0.96
N GLY A 237 10.93 -4.88 0.67
CA GLY A 237 11.33 -3.71 1.47
C GLY A 237 10.25 -2.63 1.49
N ALA A 238 9.66 -2.31 0.34
CA ALA A 238 8.58 -1.34 0.23
C ALA A 238 7.34 -1.78 1.03
N LEU A 239 6.88 -3.02 0.85
CA LEU A 239 5.71 -3.58 1.53
C LEU A 239 5.96 -3.70 3.05
N MET A 240 7.15 -4.16 3.47
CA MET A 240 7.52 -4.27 4.89
C MET A 240 7.60 -2.91 5.59
N SER A 241 7.79 -1.83 4.84
CA SER A 241 7.79 -0.46 5.39
C SER A 241 6.39 0.09 5.70
N ILE A 242 5.32 -0.59 5.26
CA ILE A 242 3.94 -0.23 5.61
C ILE A 242 3.70 -0.54 7.09
N ASN A 243 3.02 0.38 7.78
CA ASN A 243 2.74 0.23 9.21
C ASN A 243 2.07 -1.10 9.53
N ALA A 244 2.55 -1.78 10.58
CA ALA A 244 2.07 -3.06 11.10
C ALA A 244 2.28 -4.29 10.20
N VAL A 245 2.87 -4.17 9.02
CA VAL A 245 3.29 -5.34 8.22
C VAL A 245 4.39 -6.09 8.96
N LYS A 246 4.28 -7.42 9.02
CA LYS A 246 5.20 -8.32 9.75
C LYS A 246 5.80 -9.43 8.89
N GLY A 247 5.29 -9.61 7.69
CA GLY A 247 5.79 -10.58 6.74
C GLY A 247 5.42 -10.18 5.32
N VAL A 248 6.27 -10.54 4.37
CA VAL A 248 6.06 -10.40 2.93
C VAL A 248 6.52 -11.70 2.28
N GLU A 249 5.71 -12.21 1.39
CA GLU A 249 6.00 -13.38 0.58
C GLU A 249 5.88 -13.00 -0.90
N ILE A 250 6.68 -13.63 -1.74
CA ILE A 250 6.65 -13.47 -3.20
C ILE A 250 6.34 -14.85 -3.81
N GLY A 251 5.35 -14.92 -4.67
CA GLY A 251 4.87 -16.18 -5.22
C GLY A 251 4.31 -17.10 -4.12
N ASP A 252 4.69 -18.37 -4.13
CA ASP A 252 4.29 -19.35 -3.10
C ASP A 252 4.96 -19.10 -1.74
N GLY A 253 5.94 -18.17 -1.66
CA GLY A 253 6.57 -17.76 -0.42
C GLY A 253 7.14 -18.93 0.37
N PHE A 254 6.78 -19.03 1.64
CA PHE A 254 7.24 -20.13 2.51
C PHE A 254 6.70 -21.51 2.11
N ALA A 255 5.56 -21.58 1.41
CA ALA A 255 5.01 -22.85 0.94
C ALA A 255 5.93 -23.54 -0.09
N ALA A 256 6.79 -22.78 -0.78
CA ALA A 256 7.79 -23.33 -1.69
C ALA A 256 8.78 -24.31 -1.01
N ALA A 257 8.97 -24.18 0.32
CA ALA A 257 9.82 -25.10 1.08
C ALA A 257 9.25 -26.54 1.21
N GLU A 258 7.97 -26.71 0.95
CA GLU A 258 7.27 -28.00 1.00
C GLU A 258 7.26 -28.72 -0.37
N LEU A 259 7.76 -28.05 -1.43
CA LEU A 259 7.71 -28.53 -2.80
C LEU A 259 9.05 -29.12 -3.25
N THR A 260 8.97 -30.13 -4.10
CA THR A 260 10.15 -30.60 -4.85
C THR A 260 10.53 -29.59 -5.93
N GLY A 261 11.73 -29.73 -6.52
CA GLY A 261 12.18 -28.82 -7.59
C GLY A 261 11.24 -28.81 -8.79
N GLU A 262 10.72 -29.97 -9.17
CA GLU A 262 9.78 -30.14 -10.28
C GLU A 262 8.41 -29.50 -9.96
N GLU A 263 7.92 -29.64 -8.73
CA GLU A 263 6.67 -29.04 -8.31
C GLU A 263 6.75 -27.52 -8.20
N ASN A 264 7.91 -27.01 -7.78
CA ASN A 264 8.14 -25.55 -7.60
C ASN A 264 8.47 -24.84 -8.90
N ALA A 265 8.88 -25.55 -9.95
CA ALA A 265 9.26 -24.93 -11.23
C ALA A 265 8.03 -24.39 -11.97
N ASP A 266 8.11 -23.13 -12.38
CA ASP A 266 7.13 -22.53 -13.30
C ASP A 266 7.44 -23.02 -14.73
N GLU A 267 6.71 -24.03 -15.17
CA GLU A 267 6.88 -24.63 -16.49
C GLU A 267 6.55 -23.63 -17.60
N MET A 268 7.37 -23.59 -18.63
CA MET A 268 7.21 -22.68 -19.77
C MET A 268 6.87 -23.43 -21.05
N ARG A 269 6.03 -22.79 -21.89
CA ARG A 269 5.74 -23.22 -23.25
C ARG A 269 5.90 -22.06 -24.21
N MET A 270 6.12 -22.35 -25.48
CA MET A 270 6.10 -21.35 -26.53
C MET A 270 4.67 -20.92 -26.80
N GLY A 271 4.37 -19.64 -26.63
CA GLY A 271 3.10 -19.04 -26.99
C GLY A 271 2.93 -18.88 -28.51
N ALA A 272 1.71 -18.62 -28.93
CA ALA A 272 1.38 -18.40 -30.33
C ALA A 272 2.05 -17.13 -30.92
N ASP A 273 2.40 -16.18 -30.10
CA ASP A 273 3.11 -14.95 -30.45
C ASP A 273 4.65 -15.08 -30.39
N GLY A 274 5.16 -16.29 -30.18
CA GLY A 274 6.60 -16.57 -30.10
C GLY A 274 7.24 -16.16 -28.76
N LYS A 275 6.43 -15.82 -27.75
CA LYS A 275 6.91 -15.51 -26.41
C LYS A 275 6.67 -16.67 -25.45
N PRO A 276 7.46 -16.79 -24.37
CA PRO A 276 7.20 -17.78 -23.34
C PRO A 276 5.88 -17.52 -22.62
N VAL A 277 5.13 -18.59 -22.38
CA VAL A 277 3.93 -18.60 -21.53
C VAL A 277 4.23 -19.50 -20.34
N PHE A 278 4.07 -18.98 -19.13
CA PHE A 278 4.23 -19.73 -17.89
C PHE A 278 2.92 -20.44 -17.55
N LEU A 279 3.01 -21.72 -17.16
CA LEU A 279 1.84 -22.56 -16.82
C LEU A 279 1.46 -22.46 -15.34
N SER A 280 2.34 -21.90 -14.53
CA SER A 280 2.13 -21.60 -13.09
C SER A 280 2.81 -20.28 -12.76
N ASN A 281 2.64 -19.83 -11.52
CA ASN A 281 3.25 -18.57 -11.02
C ASN A 281 3.75 -18.75 -9.58
N ARG A 282 4.45 -19.84 -9.32
CA ARG A 282 5.00 -20.16 -7.99
C ARG A 282 6.09 -19.20 -7.56
N ALA A 283 6.90 -18.75 -8.51
CA ALA A 283 7.93 -17.73 -8.31
C ALA A 283 7.37 -16.29 -8.19
N GLY A 284 6.05 -16.11 -8.38
CA GLY A 284 5.42 -14.80 -8.28
C GLY A 284 5.82 -13.81 -9.39
N GLY A 285 6.23 -14.33 -10.57
CA GLY A 285 6.65 -13.50 -11.71
C GLY A 285 8.04 -12.88 -11.54
N VAL A 286 8.87 -13.40 -10.64
CA VAL A 286 10.24 -12.90 -10.41
C VAL A 286 11.21 -14.07 -10.36
N LEU A 287 12.14 -14.10 -11.32
CA LEU A 287 13.22 -15.09 -11.37
C LEU A 287 14.57 -14.38 -11.38
N GLY A 288 15.49 -14.80 -10.50
CA GLY A 288 16.79 -14.15 -10.37
C GLY A 288 16.73 -12.68 -9.94
N GLY A 289 15.61 -12.22 -9.39
CA GLY A 289 15.37 -10.83 -9.02
C GLY A 289 14.90 -9.95 -10.18
N ILE A 290 14.43 -10.55 -11.27
CA ILE A 290 13.99 -9.87 -12.48
C ILE A 290 12.59 -10.36 -12.85
N SER A 291 11.70 -9.46 -13.31
CA SER A 291 10.36 -9.81 -13.78
C SER A 291 10.38 -10.72 -15.02
N THR A 292 9.43 -11.63 -15.08
CA THR A 292 9.31 -12.62 -16.19
C THR A 292 8.15 -12.29 -17.11
#